data_a48862e5cca85e0bf0b33488b369f1aa
#
_entry.id   a48862e5cca85e0bf0b33488b369f1aa
#
_cell.length_a   1.000
_cell.length_b   1.000
_cell.length_c   1.000
_cell.angle_alpha   90.00
_cell.angle_beta   90.00
_cell.angle_gamma   90.00
#
_symmetry.space_group_name_H-M   'P 1'
#
loop_
_entity.id
_entity.type
_entity.pdbx_description
1 polymer ?
#
loop_
_entity_poly.entity_id
_entity_poly.type
_entity_poly.pdbx_seq_one_letter_code
_entity_poly.pdbx_strand_id
1 'polypeptide(L)'
;KFTKDRSTLLTYWDEPTITLDYEEHPFHTILERNWKQNRIPNIVLSSATLPDKDEISCMSRYFCDKFEGGRVKEIKSYECNKSIPIYDKEGNIIMPHLYYDNARDLRKCVQHIKKNLTILRHLDVKKMVELIYYVNKKELIHEQFNIESNFANVSDITIMSLKLYYLNILSLLRDNYQQVYDYFQNKYKKD
;
A
#
# COMPACT_ATOMS: atom_id res chain seq x y z
N LYS A 1 22.64 -17.31 30.81
CA LYS A 1 23.17 -18.48 30.06
C LYS A 1 22.42 -18.55 28.73
N PHE A 2 23.12 -18.32 27.64
CA PHE A 2 22.52 -18.46 26.31
C PHE A 2 22.39 -19.97 26.00
N THR A 3 21.28 -20.34 25.35
CA THR A 3 21.08 -21.72 24.90
C THR A 3 22.20 -22.13 23.92
N LYS A 4 22.64 -23.42 23.96
CA LYS A 4 23.57 -23.96 22.98
C LYS A 4 22.92 -24.18 21.62
N ASP A 5 21.61 -24.36 21.61
CA ASP A 5 20.85 -24.54 20.39
C ASP A 5 20.46 -23.18 19.78
N ARG A 6 21.15 -22.81 18.70
CA ARG A 6 20.91 -21.56 17.99
C ARG A 6 19.65 -21.57 17.14
N SER A 7 19.07 -22.72 16.88
CA SER A 7 17.82 -22.84 16.13
C SER A 7 16.62 -22.26 16.90
N THR A 8 16.73 -22.15 18.23
CA THR A 8 15.72 -21.54 19.08
C THR A 8 15.84 -20.03 19.23
N LEU A 9 16.89 -19.43 18.63
CA LEU A 9 17.13 -17.98 18.67
C LEU A 9 16.59 -17.33 17.41
N LEU A 10 16.07 -16.12 17.57
CA LEU A 10 15.63 -15.25 16.51
C LEU A 10 16.39 -13.93 16.58
N THR A 11 17.01 -13.53 15.49
CA THR A 11 17.54 -12.18 15.31
C THR A 11 16.47 -11.32 14.65
N TYR A 12 16.05 -10.25 15.32
CA TYR A 12 15.25 -9.20 14.71
C TYR A 12 16.15 -8.00 14.41
N TRP A 13 16.20 -7.60 13.15
CA TRP A 13 17.02 -6.48 12.70
C TRP A 13 16.11 -5.45 12.04
N ASP A 14 15.92 -4.34 12.75
CA ASP A 14 15.13 -3.21 12.29
C ASP A 14 16.00 -2.25 11.49
N GLU A 15 15.44 -1.73 10.40
CA GLU A 15 16.10 -0.81 9.47
C GLU A 15 17.51 -1.27 9.00
N PRO A 16 17.66 -2.50 8.45
CA PRO A 16 18.95 -2.99 7.98
C PRO A 16 19.47 -2.23 6.75
N THR A 17 18.61 -1.44 6.11
CA THR A 17 18.92 -0.60 4.93
C THR A 17 19.41 0.78 5.29
N ILE A 18 19.51 1.12 6.58
CA ILE A 18 20.03 2.41 7.01
C ILE A 18 21.41 2.67 6.39
N THR A 19 21.60 3.84 5.79
CA THR A 19 22.83 4.26 5.11
C THR A 19 23.12 3.63 3.73
N LEU A 20 22.26 2.76 3.20
CA LEU A 20 22.48 2.21 1.85
C LEU A 20 22.36 3.23 0.72
N ASP A 21 21.75 4.41 0.99
CA ASP A 21 21.68 5.54 0.05
C ASP A 21 23.01 6.26 -0.16
N TYR A 22 24.01 5.96 0.66
CA TYR A 22 25.35 6.53 0.55
C TYR A 22 26.30 5.56 -0.15
N GLU A 23 27.12 6.05 -1.10
CA GLU A 23 28.15 5.22 -1.77
C GLU A 23 29.16 4.69 -0.74
N GLU A 24 29.58 5.52 0.21
CA GLU A 24 30.47 5.15 1.30
C GLU A 24 29.93 5.63 2.64
N HIS A 25 29.87 4.72 3.61
CA HIS A 25 29.49 5.04 4.98
C HIS A 25 30.20 4.10 5.97
N PRO A 26 30.68 4.60 7.13
CA PRO A 26 31.36 3.76 8.14
C PRO A 26 30.54 2.56 8.61
N PHE A 27 29.22 2.69 8.60
CA PHE A 27 28.32 1.59 9.00
C PHE A 27 28.28 0.45 7.98
N HIS A 28 28.62 0.65 6.72
CA HIS A 28 28.59 -0.42 5.73
C HIS A 28 29.47 -1.61 6.16
N THR A 29 30.67 -1.34 6.65
CA THR A 29 31.57 -2.40 7.18
C THR A 29 30.94 -3.13 8.37
N ILE A 30 30.24 -2.42 9.25
CA ILE A 30 29.59 -3.01 10.42
C ILE A 30 28.40 -3.87 10.00
N LEU A 31 27.55 -3.36 9.09
CA LEU A 31 26.41 -4.07 8.55
C LEU A 31 26.83 -5.36 7.84
N GLU A 32 27.84 -5.27 6.97
CA GLU A 32 28.41 -6.41 6.27
C GLU A 32 28.99 -7.46 7.24
N ARG A 33 29.71 -7.01 8.25
CA ARG A 33 30.28 -7.88 9.29
C ARG A 33 29.17 -8.58 10.08
N ASN A 34 28.15 -7.87 10.49
CA ASN A 34 27.00 -8.42 11.22
C ASN A 34 26.32 -9.51 10.37
N TRP A 35 26.12 -9.27 9.07
CA TRP A 35 25.55 -10.23 8.15
C TRP A 35 26.43 -11.46 7.97
N LYS A 36 27.71 -11.26 7.64
CA LYS A 36 28.68 -12.35 7.38
C LYS A 36 28.98 -13.19 8.63
N GLN A 37 29.06 -12.59 9.79
CA GLN A 37 29.39 -13.28 11.04
C GLN A 37 28.17 -13.82 11.79
N ASN A 38 26.96 -13.52 11.33
CA ASN A 38 25.77 -14.07 11.99
C ASN A 38 25.80 -15.59 11.99
N ARG A 39 25.47 -16.19 13.15
CA ARG A 39 25.41 -17.65 13.37
C ARG A 39 24.02 -18.12 13.78
N ILE A 40 23.01 -17.23 13.74
CA ILE A 40 21.63 -17.53 14.10
C ILE A 40 20.84 -17.78 12.82
N PRO A 41 20.23 -18.97 12.65
CA PRO A 41 19.55 -19.32 11.40
C PRO A 41 18.22 -18.62 11.19
N ASN A 42 17.60 -18.11 12.24
CA ASN A 42 16.32 -17.40 12.14
C ASN A 42 16.56 -15.90 12.23
N ILE A 43 16.25 -15.20 11.14
CA ILE A 43 16.38 -13.74 11.05
C ILE A 43 15.09 -13.15 10.51
N VAL A 44 14.66 -12.05 11.11
CA VAL A 44 13.65 -11.15 10.58
C VAL A 44 14.33 -9.81 10.28
N LEU A 45 14.27 -9.38 9.03
CA LEU A 45 14.64 -8.03 8.59
C LEU A 45 13.36 -7.22 8.45
N SER A 46 13.32 -6.03 9.03
CA SER A 46 12.17 -5.13 9.00
C SER A 46 12.61 -3.74 8.56
N SER A 47 11.99 -3.20 7.54
CA SER A 47 12.20 -1.81 7.11
C SER A 47 11.02 -1.35 6.26
N ALA A 48 10.79 -0.03 6.24
CA ALA A 48 9.84 0.58 5.31
C ALA A 48 10.36 0.61 3.86
N THR A 49 11.69 0.50 3.68
CA THR A 49 12.41 0.61 2.41
C THR A 49 13.18 -0.65 2.06
N LEU A 50 12.74 -1.82 2.54
CA LEU A 50 13.40 -3.07 2.23
C LEU A 50 13.28 -3.35 0.73
N PRO A 51 14.39 -3.65 0.04
CA PRO A 51 14.35 -4.05 -1.36
C PRO A 51 13.55 -5.33 -1.56
N ASP A 52 12.99 -5.51 -2.74
CA ASP A 52 12.28 -6.73 -3.10
C ASP A 52 13.20 -7.96 -3.07
N LYS A 53 12.64 -9.13 -2.83
CA LYS A 53 13.40 -10.38 -2.72
C LYS A 53 14.32 -10.62 -3.92
N ASP A 54 13.88 -10.22 -5.12
CA ASP A 54 14.66 -10.41 -6.35
C ASP A 54 15.85 -9.46 -6.41
N GLU A 55 15.73 -8.25 -5.87
CA GLU A 55 16.81 -7.26 -5.78
C GLU A 55 17.90 -7.70 -4.80
N ILE A 56 17.52 -8.41 -3.72
CA ILE A 56 18.45 -8.96 -2.72
C ILE A 56 18.79 -10.43 -2.95
N SER A 57 18.67 -10.92 -4.17
CA SER A 57 18.87 -12.34 -4.52
C SER A 57 20.25 -12.89 -4.11
N CYS A 58 21.32 -12.09 -4.22
CA CYS A 58 22.67 -12.47 -3.76
C CYS A 58 22.73 -12.69 -2.24
N MET A 59 22.11 -11.80 -1.45
CA MET A 59 22.04 -11.92 0.01
C MET A 59 21.20 -13.14 0.41
N SER A 60 20.09 -13.34 -0.26
CA SER A 60 19.17 -14.47 -0.03
C SER A 60 19.89 -15.79 -0.31
N ARG A 61 20.63 -15.89 -1.40
CA ARG A 61 21.44 -17.07 -1.76
C ARG A 61 22.52 -17.32 -0.70
N TYR A 62 23.31 -16.30 -0.36
CA TYR A 62 24.34 -16.42 0.68
C TYR A 62 23.78 -16.94 2.00
N PHE A 63 22.60 -16.47 2.42
CA PHE A 63 21.92 -16.95 3.63
C PHE A 63 21.54 -18.43 3.51
N CYS A 64 20.94 -18.83 2.40
CA CYS A 64 20.52 -20.21 2.17
C CYS A 64 21.72 -21.18 2.11
N ASP A 65 22.82 -20.74 1.50
CA ASP A 65 24.07 -21.54 1.42
C ASP A 65 24.72 -21.69 2.79
N LYS A 66 24.60 -20.68 3.63
CA LYS A 66 25.17 -20.67 4.98
C LYS A 66 24.40 -21.54 5.98
N PHE A 67 23.08 -21.59 5.83
CA PHE A 67 22.18 -22.33 6.72
C PHE A 67 21.44 -23.40 5.92
N GLU A 68 21.86 -24.65 6.07
CA GLU A 68 21.27 -25.79 5.36
C GLU A 68 19.74 -25.82 5.53
N GLY A 69 19.00 -25.91 4.41
CA GLY A 69 17.54 -25.85 4.41
C GLY A 69 16.97 -24.43 4.59
N GLY A 70 17.82 -23.40 4.59
CA GLY A 70 17.39 -22.00 4.72
C GLY A 70 16.38 -21.60 3.66
N ARG A 71 15.37 -20.81 4.06
CA ARG A 71 14.32 -20.29 3.18
C ARG A 71 14.12 -18.81 3.45
N VAL A 72 14.00 -18.03 2.39
CA VAL A 72 13.68 -16.59 2.48
C VAL A 72 12.21 -16.40 2.11
N LYS A 73 11.46 -15.77 3.00
CA LYS A 73 10.07 -15.35 2.78
C LYS A 73 9.98 -13.85 2.84
N GLU A 74 9.31 -13.27 1.89
CA GLU A 74 8.97 -11.86 1.87
C GLU A 74 7.55 -11.69 2.39
N ILE A 75 7.37 -10.71 3.28
CA ILE A 75 6.05 -10.31 3.80
C ILE A 75 5.93 -8.82 3.57
N LYS A 76 4.99 -8.42 2.71
CA LYS A 76 4.65 -7.02 2.47
C LYS A 76 3.28 -6.73 3.09
N SER A 77 3.23 -5.71 3.92
CA SER A 77 1.96 -5.18 4.44
C SER A 77 1.68 -3.84 3.77
N TYR A 78 0.52 -3.76 3.16
CA TYR A 78 -0.03 -2.51 2.61
C TYR A 78 -1.17 -1.99 3.47
N GLU A 79 -1.30 -2.49 4.71
CA GLU A 79 -2.30 -1.99 5.63
C GLU A 79 -2.14 -0.51 5.85
N CYS A 80 -3.17 0.24 5.49
CA CYS A 80 -3.21 1.67 5.59
C CYS A 80 -4.37 2.09 6.51
N ASN A 81 -4.12 2.01 7.82
CA ASN A 81 -5.10 2.39 8.85
C ASN A 81 -5.23 3.91 9.01
N LYS A 82 -4.41 4.68 8.29
CA LYS A 82 -4.44 6.14 8.30
C LYS A 82 -4.66 6.68 6.89
N SER A 83 -5.32 7.83 6.81
CA SER A 83 -5.40 8.62 5.58
C SER A 83 -4.67 9.93 5.79
N ILE A 84 -3.75 10.24 4.87
CA ILE A 84 -2.97 11.48 4.84
C ILE A 84 -3.29 12.13 3.49
N PRO A 85 -4.35 12.95 3.41
CA PRO A 85 -4.78 13.53 2.15
C PRO A 85 -3.71 14.45 1.57
N ILE A 86 -3.67 14.52 0.25
CA ILE A 86 -2.83 15.46 -0.48
C ILE A 86 -3.71 16.67 -0.80
N TYR A 87 -3.16 17.85 -0.60
CA TYR A 87 -3.81 19.12 -0.93
C TYR A 87 -3.08 19.78 -2.09
N ASP A 88 -3.83 20.46 -2.94
CA ASP A 88 -3.26 21.39 -3.91
C ASP A 88 -2.84 22.71 -3.23
N LYS A 89 -2.27 23.62 -4.01
CA LYS A 89 -1.82 24.95 -3.50
C LYS A 89 -2.97 25.86 -3.05
N GLU A 90 -4.20 25.57 -3.49
CA GLU A 90 -5.43 26.25 -3.10
C GLU A 90 -6.06 25.63 -1.85
N GLY A 91 -5.53 24.52 -1.32
CA GLY A 91 -6.04 23.83 -0.13
C GLY A 91 -7.14 22.81 -0.42
N ASN A 92 -7.38 22.45 -1.69
CA ASN A 92 -8.36 21.43 -2.03
C ASN A 92 -7.75 20.03 -1.95
N ILE A 93 -8.55 19.06 -1.50
CA ILE A 93 -8.11 17.66 -1.43
C ILE A 93 -8.03 17.08 -2.85
N ILE A 94 -6.87 16.52 -3.21
CA ILE A 94 -6.66 15.83 -4.47
C ILE A 94 -7.20 14.40 -4.37
N MET A 95 -8.23 14.10 -5.17
CA MET A 95 -8.80 12.75 -5.31
C MET A 95 -9.00 12.43 -6.79
N PRO A 96 -8.84 11.16 -7.21
CA PRO A 96 -8.98 10.79 -8.63
C PRO A 96 -10.27 11.29 -9.27
N HIS A 97 -11.41 11.13 -8.59
CA HIS A 97 -12.72 11.53 -9.09
C HIS A 97 -12.97 13.06 -9.10
N LEU A 98 -12.15 13.82 -8.40
CA LEU A 98 -12.22 15.29 -8.39
C LEU A 98 -11.27 15.92 -9.41
N TYR A 99 -10.19 15.22 -9.76
CA TYR A 99 -9.12 15.75 -10.58
C TYR A 99 -9.30 15.46 -12.09
N TYR A 100 -9.65 14.21 -12.44
CA TYR A 100 -9.78 13.82 -13.84
C TYR A 100 -11.19 14.13 -14.34
N ASP A 101 -11.28 14.84 -15.47
CA ASP A 101 -12.51 15.22 -16.14
C ASP A 101 -13.04 14.16 -17.11
N ASN A 102 -12.24 13.14 -17.40
CA ASN A 102 -12.62 12.07 -18.32
C ASN A 102 -12.35 10.67 -17.76
N ALA A 103 -13.21 9.72 -18.16
CA ALA A 103 -13.16 8.34 -17.65
C ALA A 103 -11.90 7.58 -18.11
N ARG A 104 -11.24 7.97 -19.20
CA ARG A 104 -10.05 7.29 -19.73
C ARG A 104 -8.86 7.51 -18.81
N ASP A 105 -8.58 8.75 -18.45
CA ASP A 105 -7.43 9.10 -17.62
C ASP A 105 -7.67 8.72 -16.15
N LEU A 106 -8.93 8.83 -15.69
CA LEU A 106 -9.33 8.25 -14.42
C LEU A 106 -8.98 6.76 -14.33
N ARG A 107 -9.32 5.96 -15.35
CA ARG A 107 -9.01 4.52 -15.35
C ARG A 107 -7.51 4.24 -15.32
N LYS A 108 -6.70 5.01 -16.03
CA LYS A 108 -5.24 4.88 -15.96
C LYS A 108 -4.72 5.17 -14.55
N CYS A 109 -5.22 6.22 -13.91
CA CYS A 109 -4.90 6.55 -12.53
C CYS A 109 -5.29 5.41 -11.57
N VAL A 110 -6.51 4.89 -11.68
CA VAL A 110 -6.99 3.78 -10.85
C VAL A 110 -6.12 2.53 -11.04
N GLN A 111 -5.74 2.20 -12.28
CA GLN A 111 -4.84 1.09 -12.57
C GLN A 111 -3.46 1.30 -11.95
N HIS A 112 -2.93 2.53 -12.01
CA HIS A 112 -1.66 2.88 -11.39
C HIS A 112 -1.72 2.72 -9.85
N ILE A 113 -2.79 3.21 -9.21
CA ILE A 113 -2.98 3.05 -7.76
C ILE A 113 -3.09 1.57 -7.38
N LYS A 114 -3.82 0.76 -8.16
CA LYS A 114 -3.95 -0.69 -7.91
C LYS A 114 -2.61 -1.44 -8.01
N LYS A 115 -1.68 -0.95 -8.83
CA LYS A 115 -0.31 -1.50 -8.92
C LYS A 115 0.60 -1.00 -7.78
N ASN A 116 0.30 0.17 -7.22
CA ASN A 116 1.11 0.85 -6.22
C ASN A 116 0.29 1.12 -4.96
N LEU A 117 0.00 0.08 -4.19
CA LEU A 117 -0.94 0.13 -3.06
C LEU A 117 -0.51 1.10 -1.93
N THR A 118 0.76 1.51 -1.89
CA THR A 118 1.24 2.55 -0.96
C THR A 118 0.54 3.89 -1.17
N ILE A 119 0.04 4.17 -2.39
CA ILE A 119 -0.71 5.39 -2.71
C ILE A 119 -2.06 5.44 -1.96
N LEU A 120 -2.61 4.30 -1.57
CA LEU A 120 -3.88 4.23 -0.84
C LEU A 120 -3.89 5.08 0.44
N ARG A 121 -2.71 5.31 1.07
CA ARG A 121 -2.61 6.18 2.24
C ARG A 121 -3.05 7.63 1.97
N HIS A 122 -3.01 8.06 0.72
CA HIS A 122 -3.32 9.43 0.31
C HIS A 122 -4.78 9.62 -0.11
N LEU A 123 -5.56 8.55 -0.16
CA LEU A 123 -6.99 8.65 -0.42
C LEU A 123 -7.72 9.11 0.84
N ASP A 124 -8.40 10.25 0.76
CA ASP A 124 -9.21 10.80 1.85
C ASP A 124 -10.49 9.99 2.06
N VAL A 125 -10.69 9.51 3.29
CA VAL A 125 -11.83 8.64 3.64
C VAL A 125 -13.16 9.35 3.45
N LYS A 126 -13.25 10.62 3.86
CA LYS A 126 -14.50 11.39 3.77
C LYS A 126 -14.92 11.56 2.31
N LYS A 127 -13.99 11.96 1.44
CA LYS A 127 -14.25 12.14 0.01
C LYS A 127 -14.61 10.82 -0.69
N MET A 128 -14.00 9.72 -0.27
CA MET A 128 -14.38 8.39 -0.78
C MET A 128 -15.80 8.01 -0.39
N VAL A 129 -16.14 8.17 0.89
CA VAL A 129 -17.50 7.86 1.38
C VAL A 129 -18.56 8.72 0.70
N GLU A 130 -18.29 10.01 0.48
CA GLU A 130 -19.20 10.89 -0.26
C GLU A 130 -19.46 10.38 -1.68
N LEU A 131 -18.42 9.93 -2.39
CA LEU A 131 -18.59 9.35 -3.73
C LEU A 131 -19.35 8.04 -3.68
N ILE A 132 -18.95 7.12 -2.80
CA ILE A 132 -19.61 5.81 -2.63
C ILE A 132 -21.10 5.99 -2.36
N TYR A 133 -21.44 6.87 -1.42
CA TYR A 133 -22.83 7.18 -1.10
C TYR A 133 -23.60 7.73 -2.31
N TYR A 134 -23.00 8.68 -3.03
CA TYR A 134 -23.64 9.29 -4.21
C TYR A 134 -23.92 8.25 -5.30
N VAL A 135 -22.91 7.42 -5.63
CA VAL A 135 -23.00 6.40 -6.68
C VAL A 135 -24.05 5.34 -6.34
N ASN A 136 -24.08 4.86 -5.10
CA ASN A 136 -25.07 3.87 -4.68
C ASN A 136 -26.49 4.48 -4.64
N LYS A 137 -26.65 5.69 -4.08
CA LYS A 137 -27.95 6.38 -4.01
C LYS A 137 -28.54 6.71 -5.38
N LYS A 138 -27.69 6.92 -6.39
CA LYS A 138 -28.08 7.24 -7.78
C LYS A 138 -28.11 6.03 -8.69
N GLU A 139 -27.83 4.83 -8.14
CA GLU A 139 -27.82 3.56 -8.89
C GLU A 139 -26.95 3.62 -10.14
N LEU A 140 -25.78 4.29 -10.06
CA LEU A 140 -24.89 4.52 -11.20
C LEU A 140 -24.02 3.28 -11.55
N ILE A 141 -24.07 2.26 -10.73
CA ILE A 141 -23.42 0.96 -10.94
C ILE A 141 -24.46 -0.16 -10.75
N HIS A 142 -24.18 -1.31 -11.34
CA HIS A 142 -25.06 -2.44 -11.22
C HIS A 142 -25.19 -2.93 -9.76
N GLU A 143 -26.39 -3.35 -9.34
CA GLU A 143 -26.74 -3.71 -7.96
C GLU A 143 -25.78 -4.74 -7.33
N GLN A 144 -25.30 -5.71 -8.12
CA GLN A 144 -24.31 -6.69 -7.64
C GLN A 144 -23.00 -6.07 -7.11
N PHE A 145 -22.72 -4.81 -7.43
CA PHE A 145 -21.53 -4.08 -7.00
C PHE A 145 -21.83 -3.02 -5.93
N ASN A 146 -23.07 -2.93 -5.46
CA ASN A 146 -23.44 -2.02 -4.38
C ASN A 146 -22.71 -2.37 -3.09
N ILE A 147 -22.67 -1.41 -2.17
CA ILE A 147 -21.98 -1.58 -0.89
C ILE A 147 -22.54 -2.78 -0.10
N GLU A 148 -23.86 -2.99 -0.11
CA GLU A 148 -24.53 -4.08 0.58
C GLU A 148 -24.19 -5.46 -0.04
N SER A 149 -23.97 -5.50 -1.35
CA SER A 149 -23.54 -6.73 -2.04
C SER A 149 -22.07 -7.04 -1.85
N ASN A 150 -21.23 -6.03 -1.57
CA ASN A 150 -19.79 -6.19 -1.37
C ASN A 150 -19.40 -6.49 0.08
N PHE A 151 -20.19 -6.06 1.04
CA PHE A 151 -19.89 -6.23 2.47
C PHE A 151 -21.07 -6.90 3.16
N ALA A 152 -20.89 -8.18 3.54
CA ALA A 152 -21.94 -8.95 4.20
C ALA A 152 -22.26 -8.40 5.60
N ASN A 153 -21.25 -7.86 6.31
CA ASN A 153 -21.43 -7.28 7.63
C ASN A 153 -20.69 -5.93 7.72
N VAL A 154 -21.15 -5.07 8.60
CA VAL A 154 -20.49 -3.78 8.89
C VAL A 154 -19.06 -3.98 9.41
N SER A 155 -18.80 -5.06 10.13
CA SER A 155 -17.46 -5.43 10.62
C SER A 155 -16.44 -5.70 9.51
N ASP A 156 -16.89 -6.00 8.28
CA ASP A 156 -16.02 -6.27 7.15
C ASP A 156 -15.53 -4.96 6.48
N ILE A 157 -16.14 -3.83 6.87
CA ILE A 157 -15.79 -2.51 6.35
C ILE A 157 -14.58 -1.97 7.13
N THR A 158 -13.39 -2.28 6.66
CA THR A 158 -12.14 -1.68 7.11
C THR A 158 -11.78 -0.49 6.22
N ILE A 159 -10.86 0.38 6.69
CA ILE A 159 -10.35 1.49 5.86
C ILE A 159 -9.74 0.95 4.57
N MET A 160 -9.02 -0.16 4.63
CA MET A 160 -8.39 -0.78 3.46
C MET A 160 -9.43 -1.33 2.48
N SER A 161 -10.41 -2.12 2.97
CA SER A 161 -11.46 -2.67 2.12
C SER A 161 -12.31 -1.56 1.47
N LEU A 162 -12.57 -0.47 2.20
CA LEU A 162 -13.27 0.69 1.67
C LEU A 162 -12.50 1.40 0.55
N LYS A 163 -11.17 1.55 0.70
CA LYS A 163 -10.31 2.13 -0.34
C LYS A 163 -10.29 1.28 -1.61
N LEU A 164 -10.20 -0.03 -1.47
CA LEU A 164 -10.26 -0.96 -2.60
C LEU A 164 -11.63 -0.94 -3.28
N TYR A 165 -12.70 -0.89 -2.50
CA TYR A 165 -14.06 -0.77 -3.02
C TYR A 165 -14.25 0.55 -3.78
N TYR A 166 -13.77 1.68 -3.25
CA TYR A 166 -13.75 2.95 -3.96
C TYR A 166 -13.06 2.85 -5.33
N LEU A 167 -11.88 2.24 -5.41
CA LEU A 167 -11.19 2.05 -6.70
C LEU A 167 -11.97 1.15 -7.65
N ASN A 168 -12.71 0.16 -7.13
CA ASN A 168 -13.56 -0.68 -7.94
C ASN A 168 -14.75 0.10 -8.52
N ILE A 169 -15.43 0.91 -7.71
CA ILE A 169 -16.48 1.82 -8.17
C ILE A 169 -15.98 2.70 -9.31
N LEU A 170 -14.83 3.37 -9.13
CA LEU A 170 -14.26 4.23 -10.18
C LEU A 170 -13.99 3.48 -11.48
N SER A 171 -13.63 2.20 -11.40
CA SER A 171 -13.43 1.36 -12.59
C SER A 171 -14.74 1.01 -13.31
N LEU A 172 -15.86 0.98 -12.58
CA LEU A 172 -17.18 0.58 -13.07
C LEU A 172 -18.01 1.73 -13.65
N LEU A 173 -17.73 2.98 -13.26
CA LEU A 173 -18.55 4.14 -13.63
C LEU A 173 -18.64 4.41 -15.14
N ARG A 174 -17.64 4.06 -15.93
CA ARG A 174 -17.61 4.17 -17.41
C ARG A 174 -18.35 5.41 -17.94
N ASP A 175 -19.50 5.19 -18.57
CA ASP A 175 -20.31 6.25 -19.21
C ASP A 175 -21.00 7.16 -18.21
N ASN A 176 -21.24 6.66 -16.98
CA ASN A 176 -21.83 7.43 -15.89
C ASN A 176 -20.84 8.37 -15.19
N TYR A 177 -19.55 8.30 -15.56
CA TYR A 177 -18.52 9.08 -14.88
C TYR A 177 -18.69 10.59 -15.04
N GLN A 178 -19.10 11.07 -16.21
CA GLN A 178 -19.29 12.50 -16.45
C GLN A 178 -20.31 13.10 -15.46
N GLN A 179 -21.41 12.41 -15.24
CA GLN A 179 -22.42 12.82 -14.27
C GLN A 179 -21.85 12.94 -12.84
N VAL A 180 -20.99 12.01 -12.47
CA VAL A 180 -20.31 12.01 -11.16
C VAL A 180 -19.38 13.21 -11.05
N TYR A 181 -18.53 13.41 -12.06
CA TYR A 181 -17.57 14.51 -12.10
C TYR A 181 -18.29 15.87 -11.99
N ASP A 182 -19.30 16.11 -12.82
CA ASP A 182 -20.06 17.36 -12.84
C ASP A 182 -20.75 17.64 -11.50
N TYR A 183 -21.30 16.59 -10.87
CA TYR A 183 -21.93 16.73 -9.56
C TYR A 183 -20.93 17.21 -8.50
N PHE A 184 -19.76 16.60 -8.43
CA PHE A 184 -18.76 16.95 -7.42
C PHE A 184 -18.09 18.28 -7.72
N GLN A 185 -17.84 18.63 -8.98
CA GLN A 185 -17.34 19.96 -9.36
C GLN A 185 -18.32 21.06 -8.93
N ASN A 186 -19.62 20.87 -9.18
CA ASN A 186 -20.62 21.83 -8.75
C ASN A 186 -20.79 21.92 -7.24
N LYS A 187 -20.57 20.80 -6.51
CA LYS A 187 -20.63 20.76 -5.05
C LYS A 187 -19.51 21.56 -4.40
N TYR A 188 -18.28 21.43 -4.92
CA TYR A 188 -17.07 22.02 -4.32
C TYR A 188 -16.68 23.40 -4.89
N LYS A 189 -17.28 23.85 -6.00
CA LYS A 189 -17.15 25.24 -6.47
C LYS A 189 -18.03 26.24 -5.72
N LYS A 190 -18.94 25.75 -4.86
CA LYS A 190 -19.88 26.59 -4.09
C LYS A 190 -19.42 26.89 -2.67
N ASP A 191 -18.33 26.30 -2.25
CA ASP A 191 -17.66 26.57 -0.97
C ASP A 191 -16.38 27.40 -1.21
#